data_18eefc300a1bf6a608b911658a2574d3
#
_entry.id   18eefc300a1bf6a608b911658a2574d3
#
_cell.length_a   1.000
_cell.length_b   1.000
_cell.length_c   1.000
_cell.angle_alpha   90.00
_cell.angle_beta   90.00
_cell.angle_gamma   90.00
#
_symmetry.space_group_name_H-M   'P 1'
#
loop_
_entity.id
_entity.type
_entity.pdbx_description
1 polymer ?
#
loop_
_entity_poly.entity_id
_entity_poly.type
_entity_poly.pdbx_seq_one_letter_code
_entity_poly.pdbx_strand_id
1 'polypeptide(L)'
;MVLLSRIDYYDVDMERRINDVLIHYAEHGCGVPLIALHGAGVDHREIKAAIEAVVPGSGYRRIYPDLPGMGRSTTGGLGCNDDVVALIADFIDRLEAGPVMLLGHSYGAYLARGVAAQRPVLVRALALICPVAERSHNVPDHQVVCQDANAYDELEPEQRDGFDEYFVVRTPATARRYRNHVVPGTTLVDATGLGRIFAEWTVDVGSGTFPAHTLIAAGRRDSIVGYTDAMGLLERYPHATLAVVDGAGHALMHERPELLAALLSDWLDRARPEDT
;
A
#
# COMPACT_ATOMS: atom_id res chain seq x y z
N MET A 1 -20.05 -35.02 -12.02
CA MET A 1 -19.73 -34.60 -10.66
C MET A 1 -18.21 -34.46 -10.60
N VAL A 2 -17.68 -33.32 -11.04
CA VAL A 2 -16.24 -33.02 -11.04
C VAL A 2 -15.91 -32.41 -9.68
N LEU A 3 -15.10 -33.13 -8.92
CA LEU A 3 -14.48 -32.60 -7.71
C LEU A 3 -13.54 -31.44 -8.15
N LEU A 4 -13.99 -30.22 -8.04
CA LEU A 4 -13.10 -29.08 -7.96
C LEU A 4 -12.35 -29.24 -6.65
N SER A 5 -11.11 -29.75 -6.75
CA SER A 5 -10.16 -29.80 -5.66
C SER A 5 -10.04 -28.38 -5.06
N ARG A 6 -10.17 -28.27 -3.72
CA ARG A 6 -9.70 -27.12 -2.97
C ARG A 6 -8.25 -26.87 -3.38
N ILE A 7 -8.02 -25.87 -4.17
CA ILE A 7 -6.67 -25.32 -4.34
C ILE A 7 -6.39 -24.62 -2.99
N ASP A 8 -5.64 -25.31 -2.15
CA ASP A 8 -5.11 -24.71 -0.93
C ASP A 8 -4.28 -23.51 -1.35
N TYR A 9 -4.67 -22.32 -0.88
CA TYR A 9 -4.02 -21.05 -1.15
C TYR A 9 -2.69 -21.02 -0.39
N TYR A 10 -1.63 -21.58 -1.00
CA TYR A 10 -0.30 -21.42 -0.46
C TYR A 10 0.18 -19.99 -0.70
N ASP A 11 0.80 -19.41 0.32
CA ASP A 11 1.62 -18.21 0.20
C ASP A 11 2.82 -18.59 -0.66
N VAL A 12 2.92 -18.08 -1.86
CA VAL A 12 4.04 -18.38 -2.75
C VAL A 12 4.94 -17.16 -2.79
N ASP A 13 6.12 -17.29 -2.19
CA ASP A 13 7.21 -16.35 -2.38
C ASP A 13 7.76 -16.48 -3.80
N MET A 14 7.77 -15.41 -4.53
CA MET A 14 8.17 -15.33 -5.92
C MET A 14 9.28 -14.27 -6.09
N GLU A 15 10.07 -14.45 -7.12
CA GLU A 15 11.07 -13.46 -7.53
C GLU A 15 10.97 -13.19 -9.02
N ARG A 16 11.14 -11.94 -9.41
CA ARG A 16 11.20 -11.55 -10.81
C ARG A 16 12.32 -10.54 -11.04
N ARG A 17 13.20 -10.83 -11.96
CA ARG A 17 14.25 -9.90 -12.37
C ARG A 17 13.73 -8.99 -13.47
N ILE A 18 13.89 -7.69 -13.25
CA ILE A 18 13.58 -6.64 -14.22
C ILE A 18 14.83 -5.78 -14.34
N ASN A 19 15.48 -5.85 -15.49
CA ASN A 19 16.82 -5.28 -15.71
C ASN A 19 17.81 -5.80 -14.64
N ASP A 20 18.42 -4.91 -13.87
CA ASP A 20 19.37 -5.23 -12.78
C ASP A 20 18.70 -5.34 -11.39
N VAL A 21 17.37 -5.09 -11.31
CA VAL A 21 16.61 -5.18 -10.07
C VAL A 21 15.97 -6.55 -9.93
N LEU A 22 16.11 -7.17 -8.76
CA LEU A 22 15.35 -8.34 -8.36
C LEU A 22 14.15 -7.87 -7.53
N ILE A 23 12.93 -8.12 -7.99
CA ILE A 23 11.70 -7.88 -7.23
C ILE A 23 11.28 -9.19 -6.60
N HIS A 24 11.22 -9.21 -5.27
CA HIS A 24 10.55 -10.26 -4.51
C HIS A 24 9.09 -9.88 -4.31
N TYR A 25 8.17 -10.84 -4.35
CA TYR A 25 6.75 -10.62 -4.09
C TYR A 25 6.07 -11.87 -3.56
N ALA A 26 5.05 -11.67 -2.73
CA ALA A 26 4.13 -12.73 -2.33
C ALA A 26 2.89 -12.70 -3.23
N GLU A 27 2.34 -13.89 -3.53
CA GLU A 27 1.15 -14.03 -4.36
C GLU A 27 0.12 -14.93 -3.69
N HIS A 28 -1.15 -14.52 -3.75
CA HIS A 28 -2.30 -15.23 -3.18
C HIS A 28 -3.50 -15.26 -4.13
N GLY A 29 -4.13 -16.40 -4.24
CA GLY A 29 -5.41 -16.57 -4.94
C GLY A 29 -5.30 -16.53 -6.46
N CYS A 30 -6.45 -16.44 -7.11
CA CYS A 30 -6.58 -16.36 -8.56
C CYS A 30 -7.77 -15.47 -8.95
N GLY A 31 -7.80 -15.00 -10.20
CA GLY A 31 -8.85 -14.12 -10.71
C GLY A 31 -8.35 -12.74 -11.09
N VAL A 32 -9.13 -11.68 -10.81
CA VAL A 32 -8.77 -10.30 -11.18
C VAL A 32 -7.47 -9.89 -10.46
N PRO A 33 -6.44 -9.42 -11.19
CA PRO A 33 -5.18 -9.05 -10.59
C PRO A 33 -5.31 -7.78 -9.74
N LEU A 34 -4.89 -7.88 -8.48
CA LEU A 34 -4.81 -6.80 -7.51
C LEU A 34 -3.38 -6.74 -6.98
N ILE A 35 -2.71 -5.62 -7.21
CA ILE A 35 -1.37 -5.37 -6.70
C ILE A 35 -1.45 -4.36 -5.57
N ALA A 36 -0.81 -4.67 -4.43
CA ALA A 36 -0.78 -3.78 -3.28
C ALA A 36 0.66 -3.41 -2.92
N LEU A 37 0.95 -2.10 -2.96
CA LEU A 37 2.25 -1.49 -2.71
C LEU A 37 2.32 -0.96 -1.27
N HIS A 38 3.30 -1.42 -0.49
CA HIS A 38 3.51 -1.01 0.90
C HIS A 38 4.12 0.39 1.04
N GLY A 39 4.20 0.92 2.27
CA GLY A 39 4.83 2.19 2.61
C GLY A 39 6.36 2.14 2.60
N ALA A 40 7.01 3.30 2.81
CA ALA A 40 8.46 3.35 2.96
C ALA A 40 8.92 2.74 4.29
N GLY A 41 10.11 2.08 4.28
CA GLY A 41 10.75 1.56 5.49
C GLY A 41 10.17 0.27 6.05
N VAL A 42 9.26 -0.38 5.33
CA VAL A 42 8.63 -1.67 5.66
C VAL A 42 8.70 -2.61 4.45
N ASP A 43 8.01 -3.74 4.47
CA ASP A 43 7.93 -4.65 3.33
C ASP A 43 6.47 -5.12 3.08
N HIS A 44 6.30 -6.03 2.11
CA HIS A 44 5.00 -6.54 1.71
C HIS A 44 4.15 -7.09 2.87
N ARG A 45 4.76 -7.57 3.97
CA ARG A 45 4.04 -8.18 5.10
C ARG A 45 3.05 -7.23 5.76
N GLU A 46 3.38 -5.93 5.80
CA GLU A 46 2.51 -4.91 6.38
C GLU A 46 1.20 -4.79 5.57
N ILE A 47 1.30 -4.45 4.29
CA ILE A 47 0.12 -4.24 3.46
C ILE A 47 -0.65 -5.53 3.20
N LYS A 48 0.06 -6.65 3.05
CA LYS A 48 -0.55 -7.97 2.90
C LYS A 48 -1.44 -8.32 4.09
N ALA A 49 -0.94 -8.15 5.33
CA ALA A 49 -1.73 -8.42 6.53
C ALA A 49 -3.01 -7.58 6.61
N ALA A 50 -2.97 -6.33 6.16
CA ALA A 50 -4.14 -5.47 6.11
C ALA A 50 -5.12 -5.91 5.01
N ILE A 51 -4.64 -6.21 3.81
CA ILE A 51 -5.47 -6.53 2.65
C ILE A 51 -6.07 -7.94 2.74
N GLU A 52 -5.30 -8.95 3.18
CA GLU A 52 -5.83 -10.31 3.37
C GLU A 52 -6.94 -10.38 4.43
N ALA A 53 -6.96 -9.45 5.38
CA ALA A 53 -8.01 -9.36 6.39
C ALA A 53 -9.34 -8.80 5.84
N VAL A 54 -9.31 -8.09 4.70
CA VAL A 54 -10.46 -7.30 4.22
C VAL A 54 -10.90 -7.64 2.80
N VAL A 55 -10.03 -8.14 1.95
CA VAL A 55 -10.36 -8.55 0.57
C VAL A 55 -10.87 -9.99 0.58
N PRO A 56 -11.97 -10.29 -0.14
CA PRO A 56 -12.47 -11.67 -0.24
C PRO A 56 -11.40 -12.66 -0.72
N GLY A 57 -11.35 -13.83 -0.13
CA GLY A 57 -10.37 -14.87 -0.44
C GLY A 57 -10.48 -15.45 -1.86
N SER A 58 -11.58 -15.19 -2.59
CA SER A 58 -11.82 -15.70 -3.94
C SER A 58 -12.09 -14.57 -4.94
N GLY A 59 -11.72 -14.81 -6.20
CA GLY A 59 -11.99 -13.90 -7.31
C GLY A 59 -10.89 -12.85 -7.55
N TYR A 60 -9.88 -12.79 -6.70
CA TYR A 60 -8.75 -11.87 -6.85
C TYR A 60 -7.42 -12.62 -6.76
N ARG A 61 -6.53 -12.36 -7.72
CA ARG A 61 -5.11 -12.70 -7.67
C ARG A 61 -4.38 -11.54 -7.00
N ARG A 62 -4.04 -11.67 -5.73
CA ARG A 62 -3.44 -10.63 -4.90
C ARG A 62 -1.93 -10.77 -4.91
N ILE A 63 -1.24 -9.68 -5.25
CA ILE A 63 0.20 -9.63 -5.47
C ILE A 63 0.78 -8.51 -4.62
N TYR A 64 1.78 -8.84 -3.81
CA TYR A 64 2.40 -7.97 -2.81
C TYR A 64 3.90 -7.88 -3.05
N PRO A 65 4.37 -6.99 -3.95
CA PRO A 65 5.81 -6.82 -4.16
C PRO A 65 6.46 -6.11 -2.98
N ASP A 66 7.68 -6.51 -2.65
CA ASP A 66 8.61 -5.66 -1.91
C ASP A 66 9.08 -4.54 -2.84
N LEU A 67 8.94 -3.30 -2.40
CA LEU A 67 9.44 -2.15 -3.15
C LEU A 67 10.99 -2.14 -3.15
N PRO A 68 11.62 -1.58 -4.18
CA PRO A 68 13.09 -1.57 -4.29
C PRO A 68 13.79 -1.03 -3.04
N GLY A 69 14.77 -1.77 -2.54
CA GLY A 69 15.52 -1.44 -1.33
C GLY A 69 14.80 -1.75 -0.02
N MET A 70 13.66 -2.43 -0.08
CA MET A 70 12.90 -2.86 1.08
C MET A 70 12.57 -4.34 0.94
N GLY A 71 12.42 -5.02 2.09
CA GLY A 71 12.21 -6.45 2.12
C GLY A 71 13.36 -7.21 1.45
N ARG A 72 13.04 -8.04 0.46
CA ARG A 72 14.00 -8.85 -0.30
C ARG A 72 14.30 -8.32 -1.70
N SER A 73 13.71 -7.17 -2.07
CA SER A 73 13.94 -6.54 -3.36
C SER A 73 15.20 -5.70 -3.36
N THR A 74 15.98 -5.78 -4.45
CA THR A 74 17.22 -5.01 -4.62
C THR A 74 16.93 -3.62 -5.21
N THR A 75 17.87 -2.69 -5.08
CA THR A 75 17.74 -1.35 -5.67
C THR A 75 18.40 -1.24 -7.06
N GLY A 76 19.31 -2.15 -7.41
CA GLY A 76 20.06 -2.03 -8.66
C GLY A 76 20.64 -0.62 -8.86
N GLY A 77 20.54 -0.13 -10.08
CA GLY A 77 21.00 1.21 -10.49
C GLY A 77 19.93 2.31 -10.38
N LEU A 78 18.78 2.08 -9.73
CA LEU A 78 17.71 3.08 -9.59
C LEU A 78 18.23 4.35 -8.90
N GLY A 79 17.97 5.52 -9.49
CA GLY A 79 18.48 6.82 -9.04
C GLY A 79 17.41 7.77 -8.50
N CYS A 80 16.11 7.55 -8.82
CA CYS A 80 15.02 8.41 -8.41
C CYS A 80 13.69 7.64 -8.31
N ASN A 81 12.64 8.30 -7.82
CA ASN A 81 11.32 7.70 -7.69
C ASN A 81 10.66 7.38 -9.04
N ASP A 82 10.92 8.14 -10.09
CA ASP A 82 10.39 7.84 -11.42
C ASP A 82 10.99 6.56 -12.02
N ASP A 83 12.24 6.23 -11.70
CA ASP A 83 12.82 4.93 -12.04
C ASP A 83 12.06 3.79 -11.34
N VAL A 84 11.65 4.00 -10.07
CA VAL A 84 10.84 3.02 -9.33
C VAL A 84 9.45 2.88 -9.95
N VAL A 85 8.81 3.98 -10.36
CA VAL A 85 7.52 3.97 -11.07
C VAL A 85 7.63 3.17 -12.37
N ALA A 86 8.66 3.42 -13.18
CA ALA A 86 8.91 2.69 -14.42
C ALA A 86 9.14 1.19 -14.16
N LEU A 87 9.91 0.85 -13.12
CA LEU A 87 10.15 -0.53 -12.71
C LEU A 87 8.84 -1.26 -12.30
N ILE A 88 7.96 -0.59 -11.53
CA ILE A 88 6.67 -1.16 -11.14
C ILE A 88 5.78 -1.37 -12.37
N ALA A 89 5.75 -0.42 -13.30
CA ALA A 89 5.02 -0.57 -14.55
C ALA A 89 5.52 -1.75 -15.37
N ASP A 90 6.84 -1.92 -15.49
CA ASP A 90 7.45 -3.07 -16.16
C ASP A 90 7.18 -4.39 -15.42
N PHE A 91 7.12 -4.36 -14.09
CA PHE A 91 6.72 -5.51 -13.28
C PHE A 91 5.29 -5.93 -13.62
N ILE A 92 4.34 -4.98 -13.67
CA ILE A 92 2.94 -5.22 -14.03
C ILE A 92 2.84 -5.81 -15.44
N ASP A 93 3.52 -5.23 -16.42
CA ASP A 93 3.54 -5.74 -17.80
C ASP A 93 4.03 -7.21 -17.86
N ARG A 94 5.09 -7.53 -17.12
CA ARG A 94 5.68 -8.89 -17.10
C ARG A 94 4.85 -9.92 -16.34
N LEU A 95 3.84 -9.49 -15.58
CA LEU A 95 2.87 -10.43 -14.99
C LEU A 95 1.90 -10.99 -16.03
N GLU A 96 1.81 -10.35 -17.22
CA GLU A 96 0.93 -10.74 -18.34
C GLU A 96 -0.54 -10.92 -17.89
N ALA A 97 -0.92 -10.15 -16.87
CA ALA A 97 -2.22 -10.27 -16.20
C ALA A 97 -3.29 -9.31 -16.77
N GLY A 98 -2.94 -8.48 -17.76
CA GLY A 98 -3.79 -7.39 -18.26
C GLY A 98 -3.84 -6.21 -17.27
N PRO A 99 -4.80 -5.27 -17.44
CA PRO A 99 -4.92 -4.14 -16.52
C PRO A 99 -5.24 -4.58 -15.10
N VAL A 100 -4.46 -4.09 -14.13
CA VAL A 100 -4.55 -4.47 -12.71
C VAL A 100 -5.38 -3.47 -11.89
N MET A 101 -5.94 -3.93 -10.79
CA MET A 101 -6.35 -3.07 -9.69
C MET A 101 -5.09 -2.75 -8.89
N LEU A 102 -4.76 -1.46 -8.75
CA LEU A 102 -3.53 -1.02 -8.08
C LEU A 102 -3.87 -0.31 -6.78
N LEU A 103 -3.36 -0.82 -5.67
CA LEU A 103 -3.54 -0.27 -4.35
C LEU A 103 -2.18 0.14 -3.78
N GLY A 104 -2.10 1.25 -3.08
CA GLY A 104 -0.90 1.67 -2.39
C GLY A 104 -1.19 2.33 -1.05
N HIS A 105 -0.27 2.13 -0.11
CA HIS A 105 -0.24 2.83 1.18
C HIS A 105 0.95 3.79 1.21
N SER A 106 0.74 5.02 1.69
CA SER A 106 1.81 5.99 1.91
C SER A 106 2.69 6.20 0.65
N TYR A 107 3.97 5.88 0.72
CA TYR A 107 4.89 5.90 -0.42
C TYR A 107 4.41 5.00 -1.57
N GLY A 108 3.90 3.81 -1.28
CA GLY A 108 3.30 2.94 -2.30
C GLY A 108 2.10 3.59 -3.00
N ALA A 109 1.31 4.42 -2.30
CA ALA A 109 0.25 5.21 -2.91
C ALA A 109 0.78 6.30 -3.86
N TYR A 110 1.91 6.92 -3.51
CA TYR A 110 2.59 7.90 -4.36
C TYR A 110 3.10 7.25 -5.66
N LEU A 111 3.76 6.10 -5.55
CA LEU A 111 4.22 5.33 -6.71
C LEU A 111 3.04 4.84 -7.57
N ALA A 112 1.95 4.37 -6.95
CA ALA A 112 0.74 3.95 -7.68
C ALA A 112 0.13 5.09 -8.50
N ARG A 113 0.16 6.32 -8.00
CA ARG A 113 -0.23 7.53 -8.73
C ARG A 113 0.66 7.77 -9.95
N GLY A 114 1.98 7.60 -9.79
CA GLY A 114 2.94 7.69 -10.89
C GLY A 114 2.65 6.66 -11.99
N VAL A 115 2.45 5.40 -11.63
CA VAL A 115 2.08 4.34 -12.59
C VAL A 115 0.78 4.67 -13.31
N ALA A 116 -0.26 5.09 -12.59
CA ALA A 116 -1.54 5.47 -13.18
C ALA A 116 -1.44 6.67 -14.14
N ALA A 117 -0.50 7.59 -13.89
CA ALA A 117 -0.25 8.74 -14.76
C ALA A 117 0.58 8.40 -15.99
N GLN A 118 1.68 7.65 -15.81
CA GLN A 118 2.64 7.36 -16.88
C GLN A 118 2.21 6.18 -17.76
N ARG A 119 1.50 5.19 -17.18
CA ARG A 119 1.05 3.98 -17.88
C ARG A 119 -0.42 3.65 -17.55
N PRO A 120 -1.38 4.56 -17.85
CA PRO A 120 -2.78 4.43 -17.44
C PRO A 120 -3.45 3.15 -17.97
N VAL A 121 -2.99 2.62 -19.09
CA VAL A 121 -3.53 1.38 -19.68
C VAL A 121 -3.28 0.14 -18.82
N LEU A 122 -2.32 0.21 -17.90
CA LEU A 122 -2.01 -0.89 -16.96
C LEU A 122 -2.92 -0.90 -15.73
N VAL A 123 -3.63 0.21 -15.45
CA VAL A 123 -4.36 0.39 -14.20
C VAL A 123 -5.85 0.53 -14.48
N ARG A 124 -6.64 -0.48 -14.08
CA ARG A 124 -8.10 -0.44 -14.25
C ARG A 124 -8.82 0.29 -13.11
N ALA A 125 -8.23 0.29 -11.92
CA ALA A 125 -8.76 0.98 -10.75
C ALA A 125 -7.64 1.28 -9.77
N LEU A 126 -7.79 2.33 -8.95
CA LEU A 126 -6.76 2.82 -8.05
C LEU A 126 -7.32 2.92 -6.62
N ALA A 127 -6.54 2.46 -5.61
CA ALA A 127 -6.83 2.70 -4.21
C ALA A 127 -5.62 3.31 -3.51
N LEU A 128 -5.81 4.44 -2.86
CA LEU A 128 -4.77 5.24 -2.21
C LEU A 128 -5.08 5.34 -0.71
N ILE A 129 -4.28 4.69 0.11
CA ILE A 129 -4.42 4.70 1.57
C ILE A 129 -3.34 5.62 2.15
N CYS A 130 -3.73 6.65 2.90
CA CYS A 130 -2.85 7.65 3.47
C CYS A 130 -1.82 8.17 2.44
N PRO A 131 -2.27 8.66 1.26
CA PRO A 131 -1.38 8.98 0.16
C PRO A 131 -0.44 10.13 0.48
N VAL A 132 0.85 9.97 0.16
CA VAL A 132 1.81 11.07 0.16
C VAL A 132 1.46 12.04 -0.97
N ALA A 133 1.49 13.34 -0.68
CA ALA A 133 1.43 14.41 -1.67
C ALA A 133 2.85 14.80 -2.15
N GLU A 134 2.92 15.53 -3.26
CA GLU A 134 4.18 16.09 -3.77
C GLU A 134 4.82 17.07 -2.77
N ARG A 135 3.96 17.75 -2.01
CA ARG A 135 4.32 18.59 -0.87
C ARG A 135 3.25 18.39 0.20
N SER A 136 3.66 17.92 1.37
CA SER A 136 2.73 17.78 2.48
C SER A 136 2.46 19.15 3.13
N HIS A 137 1.17 19.48 3.24
CA HIS A 137 0.70 20.70 3.88
C HIS A 137 -0.16 20.34 5.09
N ASN A 138 -0.09 21.17 6.14
CA ASN A 138 -0.96 21.04 7.32
C ASN A 138 -0.95 19.62 7.92
N VAL A 139 0.24 19.02 8.06
CA VAL A 139 0.40 17.77 8.79
C VAL A 139 0.08 18.04 10.27
N PRO A 140 -0.91 17.36 10.85
CA PRO A 140 -1.27 17.59 12.26
C PRO A 140 -0.19 17.06 13.20
N ASP A 141 -0.13 17.63 14.39
CA ASP A 141 0.68 17.09 15.47
C ASP A 141 0.24 15.67 15.81
N HIS A 142 1.19 14.84 16.23
CA HIS A 142 0.86 13.49 16.67
C HIS A 142 -0.01 13.51 17.94
N GLN A 143 -1.21 12.97 17.84
CA GLN A 143 -2.19 12.91 18.93
C GLN A 143 -2.73 11.50 19.10
N VAL A 144 -2.46 10.90 20.24
CA VAL A 144 -3.02 9.60 20.61
C VAL A 144 -4.53 9.72 20.79
N VAL A 145 -5.27 8.88 20.09
CA VAL A 145 -6.74 8.81 20.14
C VAL A 145 -7.21 7.84 21.22
N CYS A 146 -6.52 6.72 21.34
CA CYS A 146 -6.84 5.67 22.31
C CYS A 146 -5.52 5.07 22.84
N GLN A 147 -5.43 4.92 24.16
CA GLN A 147 -4.33 4.26 24.83
C GLN A 147 -4.90 3.23 25.82
N ASP A 148 -4.77 1.94 25.48
CA ASP A 148 -5.05 0.84 26.42
C ASP A 148 -3.84 0.66 27.35
N ALA A 149 -4.10 0.43 28.63
CA ALA A 149 -3.04 0.19 29.62
C ALA A 149 -2.16 -1.00 29.28
N ASN A 150 -2.69 -2.02 28.60
CA ASN A 150 -1.98 -3.24 28.22
C ASN A 150 -1.43 -3.23 26.79
N ALA A 151 -1.45 -2.08 26.10
CA ALA A 151 -0.98 -2.00 24.71
C ALA A 151 0.47 -2.48 24.56
N TYR A 152 1.33 -2.16 25.52
CA TYR A 152 2.75 -2.49 25.46
C TYR A 152 3.11 -3.92 25.89
N ASP A 153 2.16 -4.68 26.44
CA ASP A 153 2.42 -6.09 26.86
C ASP A 153 2.75 -7.00 25.67
N GLU A 154 2.38 -6.57 24.48
CA GLU A 154 2.64 -7.27 23.22
C GLU A 154 3.97 -6.87 22.55
N LEU A 155 4.71 -5.90 23.10
CA LEU A 155 5.89 -5.29 22.47
C LEU A 155 7.15 -5.45 23.34
N GLU A 156 8.24 -5.79 22.67
CA GLU A 156 9.56 -5.65 23.28
C GLU A 156 9.89 -4.16 23.50
N PRO A 157 10.74 -3.82 24.52
CA PRO A 157 11.06 -2.44 24.83
C PRO A 157 11.52 -1.60 23.62
N GLU A 158 12.34 -2.20 22.74
CA GLU A 158 12.93 -1.56 21.56
C GLU A 158 11.92 -1.28 20.46
N GLN A 159 10.72 -1.87 20.53
CA GLN A 159 9.67 -1.70 19.54
C GLN A 159 8.70 -0.57 19.90
N ARG A 160 8.73 -0.09 21.15
CA ARG A 160 7.71 0.83 21.67
C ARG A 160 7.77 2.20 21.03
N ASP A 161 8.95 2.76 20.84
CA ASP A 161 9.12 4.08 20.26
C ASP A 161 8.56 4.12 18.81
N GLY A 162 8.90 3.14 17.98
CA GLY A 162 8.37 3.05 16.62
C GLY A 162 6.86 2.77 16.57
N PHE A 163 6.33 2.01 17.54
CA PHE A 163 4.89 1.83 17.67
C PHE A 163 4.21 3.15 18.03
N ASP A 164 4.77 3.90 18.95
CA ASP A 164 4.25 5.18 19.40
C ASP A 164 4.29 6.26 18.30
N GLU A 165 5.31 6.25 17.46
CA GLU A 165 5.40 7.15 16.31
C GLU A 165 4.37 6.83 15.23
N TYR A 166 4.08 5.54 15.04
CA TYR A 166 3.26 5.10 13.91
C TYR A 166 1.76 5.01 14.24
N PHE A 167 1.39 4.68 15.50
CA PHE A 167 0.00 4.44 15.89
C PHE A 167 -0.58 5.53 16.80
N VAL A 168 -1.78 6.00 16.44
CA VAL A 168 -2.61 6.87 17.29
C VAL A 168 -3.65 6.07 18.08
N VAL A 169 -3.96 4.84 17.67
CA VAL A 169 -4.82 3.89 18.38
C VAL A 169 -3.94 2.77 18.94
N ARG A 170 -3.63 2.85 20.24
CA ARG A 170 -2.68 1.97 20.92
C ARG A 170 -3.43 0.97 21.80
N THR A 171 -3.61 -0.23 21.27
CA THR A 171 -4.29 -1.36 21.92
C THR A 171 -3.44 -2.62 21.79
N PRO A 172 -3.71 -3.68 22.57
CA PRO A 172 -3.03 -4.96 22.35
C PRO A 172 -3.19 -5.51 20.92
N ALA A 173 -4.31 -5.21 20.26
CA ALA A 173 -4.57 -5.64 18.89
C ALA A 173 -3.66 -4.92 17.89
N THR A 174 -3.55 -3.59 17.97
CA THR A 174 -2.68 -2.79 17.09
C THR A 174 -1.20 -3.07 17.38
N ALA A 175 -0.82 -3.28 18.64
CA ALA A 175 0.54 -3.66 19.03
C ALA A 175 0.94 -5.03 18.44
N ARG A 176 0.06 -6.05 18.49
CA ARG A 176 0.31 -7.33 17.82
C ARG A 176 0.51 -7.19 16.32
N ARG A 177 -0.32 -6.36 15.66
CA ARG A 177 -0.18 -6.10 14.21
C ARG A 177 1.16 -5.44 13.89
N TYR A 178 1.54 -4.43 14.68
CA TYR A 178 2.84 -3.77 14.54
C TYR A 178 4.00 -4.76 14.68
N ARG A 179 4.04 -5.49 15.80
CA ARG A 179 5.08 -6.50 16.07
C ARG A 179 5.20 -7.56 14.97
N ASN A 180 4.05 -8.06 14.48
CA ASN A 180 4.05 -9.20 13.58
C ASN A 180 4.24 -8.83 12.11
N HIS A 181 3.82 -7.62 11.70
CA HIS A 181 3.72 -7.26 10.30
C HIS A 181 4.53 -6.02 9.89
N VAL A 182 4.78 -5.08 10.82
CA VAL A 182 5.57 -3.88 10.57
C VAL A 182 7.04 -4.11 10.94
N VAL A 183 7.31 -4.46 12.19
CA VAL A 183 8.66 -4.64 12.72
C VAL A 183 9.55 -5.53 11.85
N PRO A 184 9.09 -6.69 11.33
CA PRO A 184 9.96 -7.54 10.53
C PRO A 184 10.48 -6.88 9.25
N GLY A 185 9.69 -5.94 8.65
CA GLY A 185 10.09 -5.18 7.46
C GLY A 185 11.12 -4.10 7.75
N THR A 186 11.06 -3.46 8.92
CA THR A 186 11.96 -2.34 9.27
C THR A 186 13.43 -2.74 9.34
N THR A 187 13.72 -4.02 9.52
CA THR A 187 15.09 -4.56 9.58
C THR A 187 15.65 -4.94 8.20
N LEU A 188 14.84 -4.91 7.15
CA LEU A 188 15.18 -5.32 5.80
C LEU A 188 15.16 -4.10 4.85
N VAL A 189 15.96 -3.09 5.17
CA VAL A 189 16.01 -1.83 4.44
C VAL A 189 17.44 -1.56 3.94
N ASP A 190 17.60 -1.38 2.61
CA ASP A 190 18.83 -0.86 2.00
C ASP A 190 18.85 0.68 2.12
N ALA A 191 19.33 1.17 3.26
CA ALA A 191 19.39 2.61 3.54
C ALA A 191 20.22 3.38 2.49
N THR A 192 21.27 2.78 1.93
CA THR A 192 22.11 3.41 0.91
C THR A 192 21.37 3.55 -0.42
N GLY A 193 20.73 2.47 -0.87
CA GLY A 193 19.92 2.47 -2.09
C GLY A 193 18.73 3.41 -1.99
N LEU A 194 18.00 3.37 -0.87
CA LEU A 194 16.89 4.29 -0.64
C LEU A 194 17.34 5.75 -0.53
N GLY A 195 18.47 6.03 0.12
CA GLY A 195 19.04 7.38 0.18
C GLY A 195 19.32 7.95 -1.20
N ARG A 196 19.74 7.12 -2.16
CA ARG A 196 19.93 7.52 -3.57
C ARG A 196 18.58 7.78 -4.26
N ILE A 197 17.61 6.88 -4.13
CA ILE A 197 16.28 7.02 -4.74
C ILE A 197 15.54 8.23 -4.18
N PHE A 198 15.61 8.48 -2.88
CA PHE A 198 14.91 9.56 -2.21
C PHE A 198 15.64 10.92 -2.26
N ALA A 199 16.85 10.98 -2.81
CA ALA A 199 17.58 12.24 -3.03
C ALA A 199 16.76 13.21 -3.90
N GLU A 200 16.00 12.67 -4.87
CA GLU A 200 14.99 13.38 -5.62
C GLU A 200 13.62 12.79 -5.28
N TRP A 201 12.89 13.46 -4.37
CA TRP A 201 11.63 12.91 -3.81
C TRP A 201 10.46 12.91 -4.80
N THR A 202 10.50 13.71 -5.85
CA THR A 202 9.36 13.89 -6.77
C THR A 202 9.04 12.62 -7.56
N VAL A 203 7.75 12.45 -7.87
CA VAL A 203 7.22 11.49 -8.85
C VAL A 203 6.44 12.29 -9.89
N ASP A 204 6.68 12.02 -11.17
CA ASP A 204 5.82 12.57 -12.22
C ASP A 204 4.46 11.88 -12.19
N VAL A 205 3.51 12.53 -11.54
CA VAL A 205 2.11 12.10 -11.49
C VAL A 205 1.28 12.66 -12.66
N GLY A 206 1.91 13.33 -13.61
CA GLY A 206 1.25 13.95 -14.76
C GLY A 206 0.36 15.16 -14.38
N SER A 207 -0.27 15.79 -15.35
CA SER A 207 -1.23 16.89 -15.16
C SER A 207 -2.68 16.54 -15.54
N GLY A 208 -2.90 15.37 -16.14
CA GLY A 208 -4.20 14.91 -16.62
C GLY A 208 -5.05 14.27 -15.52
N THR A 209 -6.31 13.97 -15.88
CA THR A 209 -7.22 13.21 -15.03
C THR A 209 -7.07 11.71 -15.27
N PHE A 210 -7.31 10.92 -14.25
CA PHE A 210 -7.40 9.47 -14.34
C PHE A 210 -8.87 9.05 -14.12
N PRO A 211 -9.56 8.55 -15.16
CA PRO A 211 -11.02 8.39 -15.14
C PRO A 211 -11.50 7.08 -14.51
N ALA A 212 -10.62 6.18 -14.13
CA ALA A 212 -11.03 4.92 -13.52
C ALA A 212 -11.47 5.10 -12.05
N HIS A 213 -12.26 4.14 -11.56
CA HIS A 213 -12.73 4.16 -10.17
C HIS A 213 -11.56 4.24 -9.19
N THR A 214 -11.59 5.23 -8.31
CA THR A 214 -10.53 5.49 -7.35
C THR A 214 -11.09 5.52 -5.93
N LEU A 215 -10.40 4.89 -4.99
CA LEU A 215 -10.62 5.07 -3.56
C LEU A 215 -9.46 5.90 -3.00
N ILE A 216 -9.77 6.92 -2.20
CA ILE A 216 -8.81 7.69 -1.43
C ILE A 216 -9.25 7.61 0.04
N ALA A 217 -8.44 7.02 0.90
CA ALA A 217 -8.69 6.92 2.33
C ALA A 217 -7.54 7.55 3.11
N ALA A 218 -7.84 8.49 4.00
CA ALA A 218 -6.83 9.19 4.81
C ALA A 218 -7.24 9.21 6.29
N GLY A 219 -6.29 9.03 7.18
CA GLY A 219 -6.50 9.18 8.61
C GLY A 219 -6.51 10.66 9.01
N ARG A 220 -7.52 11.09 9.77
CA ARG A 220 -7.62 12.49 10.20
C ARG A 220 -6.51 12.90 11.18
N ARG A 221 -5.91 11.93 11.86
CA ARG A 221 -4.81 12.09 12.80
C ARG A 221 -3.46 11.66 12.21
N ASP A 222 -3.37 11.60 10.89
CA ASP A 222 -2.13 11.26 10.19
C ASP A 222 -1.08 12.36 10.39
N SER A 223 -0.14 12.11 11.31
CA SER A 223 0.96 13.02 11.67
C SER A 223 2.22 12.80 10.84
N ILE A 224 2.17 11.92 9.83
CA ILE A 224 3.30 11.62 8.94
C ILE A 224 3.14 12.34 7.60
N VAL A 225 1.99 12.19 6.95
CA VAL A 225 1.73 12.80 5.64
C VAL A 225 0.57 13.80 5.64
N GLY A 226 -0.26 13.79 6.69
CA GLY A 226 -1.46 14.59 6.78
C GLY A 226 -2.62 14.04 5.93
N TYR A 227 -3.76 14.72 5.95
CA TYR A 227 -4.95 14.30 5.22
C TYR A 227 -5.51 15.38 4.27
N THR A 228 -5.12 16.64 4.45
CA THR A 228 -5.72 17.76 3.71
C THR A 228 -5.41 17.72 2.23
N ASP A 229 -4.21 17.27 1.87
CA ASP A 229 -3.78 17.16 0.48
C ASP A 229 -4.53 16.05 -0.27
N ALA A 230 -5.06 15.04 0.43
CA ALA A 230 -5.91 14.01 -0.16
C ALA A 230 -7.19 14.60 -0.78
N MET A 231 -7.70 15.72 -0.26
CA MET A 231 -8.86 16.40 -0.82
C MET A 231 -8.56 17.00 -2.21
N GLY A 232 -7.36 17.52 -2.41
CA GLY A 232 -6.92 18.08 -3.70
C GLY A 232 -6.82 17.02 -4.80
N LEU A 233 -6.70 15.76 -4.44
CA LEU A 233 -6.64 14.67 -5.41
C LEU A 233 -7.98 14.45 -6.16
N LEU A 234 -9.12 14.90 -5.63
CA LEU A 234 -10.43 14.78 -6.28
C LEU A 234 -10.47 15.45 -7.66
N GLU A 235 -9.72 16.53 -7.86
CA GLU A 235 -9.64 17.20 -9.17
C GLU A 235 -9.01 16.30 -10.23
N ARG A 236 -8.07 15.43 -9.81
CA ARG A 236 -7.37 14.50 -10.69
C ARG A 236 -8.13 13.19 -10.90
N TYR A 237 -8.87 12.75 -9.89
CA TYR A 237 -9.61 11.49 -9.87
C TYR A 237 -11.13 11.74 -9.84
N PRO A 238 -11.77 12.06 -10.99
CA PRO A 238 -13.17 12.50 -11.04
C PRO A 238 -14.18 11.43 -10.58
N HIS A 239 -13.79 10.17 -10.56
CA HIS A 239 -14.59 9.05 -10.06
C HIS A 239 -14.06 8.50 -8.72
N ALA A 240 -13.50 9.39 -7.89
CA ALA A 240 -12.99 8.99 -6.60
C ALA A 240 -14.05 9.01 -5.51
N THR A 241 -14.01 8.00 -4.64
CA THR A 241 -14.57 8.05 -3.29
C THR A 241 -13.47 8.54 -2.36
N LEU A 242 -13.69 9.65 -1.63
CA LEU A 242 -12.77 10.15 -0.60
C LEU A 242 -13.36 9.89 0.78
N ALA A 243 -12.58 9.24 1.65
CA ALA A 243 -12.90 9.06 3.06
C ALA A 243 -11.78 9.65 3.94
N VAL A 244 -12.13 10.63 4.78
CA VAL A 244 -11.26 11.12 5.87
C VAL A 244 -11.75 10.50 7.17
N VAL A 245 -10.97 9.58 7.72
CA VAL A 245 -11.38 8.71 8.82
C VAL A 245 -10.98 9.34 10.15
N ASP A 246 -11.97 9.77 10.94
CA ASP A 246 -11.72 10.22 12.31
C ASP A 246 -11.27 9.06 13.20
N GLY A 247 -10.42 9.37 14.18
CA GLY A 247 -9.86 8.38 15.09
C GLY A 247 -8.90 7.38 14.42
N ALA A 248 -8.24 7.78 13.31
CA ALA A 248 -7.17 7.03 12.67
C ALA A 248 -6.02 7.96 12.27
N GLY A 249 -4.79 7.45 12.35
CA GLY A 249 -3.55 8.08 11.90
C GLY A 249 -3.04 7.49 10.58
N HIS A 250 -1.71 7.48 10.44
CA HIS A 250 -1.04 6.92 9.27
C HIS A 250 -1.21 5.39 9.15
N ALA A 251 -1.33 4.72 10.30
CA ALA A 251 -1.60 3.28 10.39
C ALA A 251 -3.10 2.93 10.19
N LEU A 252 -3.87 3.73 9.46
CA LEU A 252 -5.32 3.60 9.25
C LEU A 252 -5.76 2.17 8.97
N MET A 253 -5.02 1.45 8.12
CA MET A 253 -5.35 0.08 7.74
C MET A 253 -5.27 -0.93 8.91
N HIS A 254 -4.51 -0.59 9.95
CA HIS A 254 -4.37 -1.38 11.17
C HIS A 254 -5.28 -0.88 12.29
N GLU A 255 -5.62 0.41 12.29
CA GLU A 255 -6.39 1.06 13.33
C GLU A 255 -7.91 0.97 13.12
N ARG A 256 -8.35 1.00 11.86
CA ARG A 256 -9.77 0.96 11.47
C ARG A 256 -10.04 -0.07 10.36
N PRO A 257 -9.61 -1.34 10.55
CA PRO A 257 -9.67 -2.37 9.51
C PRO A 257 -11.08 -2.63 9.01
N GLU A 258 -12.12 -2.59 9.88
CA GLU A 258 -13.50 -2.86 9.50
C GLU A 258 -14.06 -1.77 8.58
N LEU A 259 -13.71 -0.50 8.85
CA LEU A 259 -14.10 0.61 7.98
C LEU A 259 -13.37 0.55 6.64
N LEU A 260 -12.07 0.26 6.67
CA LEU A 260 -11.30 0.08 5.43
C LEU A 260 -11.86 -1.07 4.61
N ALA A 261 -12.27 -2.18 5.25
CA ALA A 261 -12.92 -3.31 4.58
C ALA A 261 -14.17 -2.88 3.81
N ALA A 262 -15.04 -2.08 4.43
CA ALA A 262 -16.26 -1.58 3.78
C ALA A 262 -15.94 -0.66 2.58
N LEU A 263 -14.96 0.23 2.71
CA LEU A 263 -14.53 1.12 1.63
C LEU A 263 -13.90 0.34 0.47
N LEU A 264 -13.04 -0.63 0.78
CA LEU A 264 -12.43 -1.49 -0.22
C LEU A 264 -13.45 -2.39 -0.91
N SER A 265 -14.46 -2.89 -0.18
CA SER A 265 -15.53 -3.70 -0.79
C SER A 265 -16.31 -2.91 -1.85
N ASP A 266 -16.71 -1.66 -1.56
CA ASP A 266 -17.38 -0.78 -2.54
C ASP A 266 -16.47 -0.53 -3.75
N TRP A 267 -15.18 -0.23 -3.50
CA TRP A 267 -14.22 0.00 -4.58
C TRP A 267 -14.00 -1.25 -5.45
N LEU A 268 -13.86 -2.42 -4.85
CA LEU A 268 -13.71 -3.70 -5.54
C LEU A 268 -14.92 -4.02 -6.43
N ASP A 269 -16.13 -3.80 -5.92
CA ASP A 269 -17.38 -4.08 -6.65
C ASP A 269 -17.53 -3.15 -7.86
N ARG A 270 -17.19 -1.86 -7.71
CA ARG A 270 -17.25 -0.87 -8.79
C ARG A 270 -16.16 -1.05 -9.85
N ALA A 271 -15.02 -1.61 -9.47
CA ALA A 271 -13.85 -1.81 -10.33
C ALA A 271 -13.83 -3.19 -11.01
N ARG A 272 -14.74 -4.08 -10.64
CA ARG A 272 -14.83 -5.41 -11.25
C ARG A 272 -15.12 -5.30 -12.75
N PRO A 273 -14.50 -6.14 -13.60
CA PRO A 273 -14.92 -6.22 -15.00
C PRO A 273 -16.40 -6.58 -15.07
N GLU A 274 -17.15 -5.93 -15.95
CA GLU A 274 -18.48 -6.44 -16.31
C GLU A 274 -18.32 -7.84 -16.89
N ASP A 275 -19.10 -8.79 -16.36
CA ASP A 275 -19.12 -10.15 -16.88
C ASP A 275 -19.56 -10.08 -18.37
N THR A 276 -18.61 -10.28 -19.29
CA THR A 276 -18.85 -10.38 -20.74
C THR A 276 -19.30 -11.77 -21.12
#